data_ee38acabc53cc9030584f7f8b3477857
#
_entry.id   ee38acabc53cc9030584f7f8b3477857
#
_cell.length_a   1.000
_cell.length_b   1.000
_cell.length_c   1.000
_cell.angle_alpha   90.00
_cell.angle_beta   90.00
_cell.angle_gamma   90.00
#
_symmetry.space_group_name_H-M   'P 1'
#
loop_
_entity.id
_entity.type
_entity.pdbx_description
1 polymer ?
#
loop_
_entity_poly.entity_id
_entity_poly.type
_entity_poly.pdbx_seq_one_letter_code
_entity_poly.pdbx_strand_id
1 'polypeptide(L)'
;VITLVYDVTKGNIQRELADLQREHIDEVISTLSVLLEDDYVMEVMIVQGPGRKLRALANKFISRKGVRTGKMTMASQIMPPIHPLPQSRLEEETPENPYAPPV
;
A
#
# COMPACT_ATOMS: atom_id res chain seq x y z
N VAL A 1 -2.03 5.16 -0.51
CA VAL A 1 -1.42 4.42 0.59
C VAL A 1 -2.20 4.65 1.86
N ILE A 2 -2.58 3.58 2.52
CA ILE A 2 -3.22 3.64 3.83
C ILE A 2 -2.23 3.13 4.85
N THR A 3 -1.96 3.94 5.87
CA THR A 3 -1.04 3.57 6.95
C THR A 3 -1.82 3.51 8.25
N LEU A 4 -1.71 2.38 8.94
CA LEU A 4 -2.39 2.16 10.22
C LEU A 4 -1.36 1.80 11.28
N VAL A 5 -1.63 2.22 12.51
CA VAL A 5 -0.91 1.70 13.69
C VAL A 5 -1.96 1.15 14.63
N TYR A 6 -1.82 -0.10 14.99
CA TYR A 6 -2.79 -0.75 15.86
C TYR A 6 -2.09 -1.58 16.94
N ASP A 7 -2.85 -1.85 17.98
CA ASP A 7 -2.39 -2.63 19.14
C ASP A 7 -2.87 -4.07 18.96
N VAL A 8 -1.92 -5.01 18.82
CA VAL A 8 -2.26 -6.41 18.57
C VAL A 8 -2.93 -7.09 19.76
N THR A 9 -2.88 -6.48 20.94
CA THR A 9 -3.52 -7.04 22.14
C THR A 9 -5.01 -6.71 22.23
N LYS A 10 -5.51 -5.84 21.36
CA LYS A 10 -6.90 -5.39 21.41
C LYS A 10 -7.81 -6.30 20.60
N GLY A 11 -8.48 -7.23 21.29
CA GLY A 11 -9.46 -8.11 20.67
C GLY A 11 -8.88 -8.89 19.50
N ASN A 12 -9.59 -8.89 18.40
CA ASN A 12 -9.22 -9.60 17.17
C ASN A 12 -8.82 -8.63 16.07
N ILE A 13 -8.22 -7.50 16.42
CA ILE A 13 -7.94 -6.44 15.44
C ILE A 13 -7.14 -6.95 14.23
N GLN A 14 -6.14 -7.77 14.48
CA GLN A 14 -5.29 -8.30 13.42
C GLN A 14 -6.11 -9.13 12.41
N ARG A 15 -6.99 -9.96 12.93
CA ARG A 15 -7.87 -10.78 12.11
C ARG A 15 -8.90 -9.94 11.37
N GLU A 16 -9.48 -8.96 12.04
CA GLU A 16 -10.46 -8.07 11.43
C GLU A 16 -9.85 -7.29 10.27
N LEU A 17 -8.63 -6.80 10.45
CA LEU A 17 -7.93 -6.08 9.38
C LEU A 17 -7.60 -7.00 8.21
N ALA A 18 -7.19 -8.21 8.49
CA ALA A 18 -6.91 -9.19 7.43
C ALA A 18 -8.19 -9.54 6.66
N ASP A 19 -9.29 -9.70 7.35
CA ASP A 19 -10.58 -9.99 6.71
C ASP A 19 -11.03 -8.84 5.83
N LEU A 20 -10.88 -7.60 6.30
CA LEU A 20 -11.20 -6.43 5.49
C LEU A 20 -10.35 -6.37 4.22
N GLN A 21 -9.08 -6.70 4.32
CA GLN A 21 -8.21 -6.72 3.14
C GLN A 21 -8.69 -7.75 2.13
N ARG A 22 -9.12 -8.91 2.59
CA ARG A 22 -9.66 -9.93 1.69
C ARG A 22 -10.97 -9.51 1.04
N GLU A 23 -11.83 -8.83 1.79
CA GLU A 23 -13.08 -8.31 1.25
C GLU A 23 -12.85 -7.27 0.16
N HIS A 24 -11.74 -6.57 0.23
CA HIS A 24 -11.40 -5.49 -0.70
C HIS A 24 -10.15 -5.82 -1.52
N ILE A 25 -10.02 -7.08 -1.91
CA ILE A 25 -8.83 -7.56 -2.60
C ILE A 25 -8.61 -6.86 -3.94
N ASP A 26 -9.67 -6.34 -4.55
CA ASP A 26 -9.54 -5.60 -5.80
C ASP A 26 -8.87 -4.26 -5.62
N GLU A 27 -8.99 -3.67 -4.45
CA GLU A 27 -8.41 -2.36 -4.15
C GLU A 27 -7.06 -2.46 -3.44
N VAL A 28 -6.87 -3.48 -2.60
CA VAL A 28 -5.63 -3.64 -1.84
C VAL A 28 -4.62 -4.43 -2.65
N ILE A 29 -3.55 -3.76 -3.08
CA ILE A 29 -2.53 -4.37 -3.92
C ILE A 29 -1.49 -5.12 -3.09
N SER A 30 -1.05 -4.48 -2.00
CA SER A 30 0.06 -5.00 -1.21
C SER A 30 -0.03 -4.46 0.20
N THR A 31 0.48 -5.22 1.13
CA THR A 31 0.52 -4.84 2.54
C THR A 31 1.88 -5.16 3.12
N LEU A 32 2.45 -4.20 3.83
CA LEU A 32 3.68 -4.38 4.58
C LEU A 32 3.36 -4.17 6.05
N SER A 33 3.75 -5.14 6.89
CA SER A 33 3.58 -5.03 8.33
C SER A 33 4.92 -4.81 8.99
N VAL A 34 5.00 -3.80 9.83
CA VAL A 34 6.21 -3.45 10.58
C VAL A 34 5.92 -3.59 12.06
N LEU A 35 6.69 -4.42 12.73
CA LEU A 35 6.54 -4.62 14.16
C LEU A 35 7.17 -3.45 14.90
N LEU A 36 6.38 -2.84 15.77
CA LEU A 36 6.82 -1.73 16.60
C LEU A 36 6.95 -2.20 18.05
N GLU A 37 7.47 -1.34 18.90
CA GLU A 37 7.56 -1.63 20.33
C GLU A 37 6.16 -1.59 20.96
N ASP A 38 6.05 -2.17 22.17
CA ASP A 38 4.83 -2.14 22.99
C ASP A 38 3.60 -2.75 22.32
N ASP A 39 3.81 -3.85 21.59
CA ASP A 39 2.73 -4.59 20.93
C ASP A 39 1.98 -3.80 19.86
N TYR A 40 2.62 -2.81 19.30
CA TYR A 40 2.07 -2.09 18.17
C TYR A 40 2.59 -2.64 16.84
N VAL A 41 1.75 -2.57 15.84
CA VAL A 41 2.10 -2.91 14.47
C VAL A 41 1.70 -1.76 13.58
N MET A 42 2.58 -1.39 12.68
CA MET A 42 2.26 -0.45 11.61
C MET A 42 2.02 -1.25 10.34
N GLU A 43 0.86 -1.06 9.72
CA GLU A 43 0.59 -1.63 8.43
C GLU A 43 0.54 -0.54 7.38
N VAL A 44 1.24 -0.79 6.29
CA VAL A 44 1.25 0.10 5.14
C VAL A 44 0.63 -0.65 3.97
N MET A 45 -0.51 -0.16 3.51
CA MET A 45 -1.24 -0.80 2.42
C MET A 45 -1.18 0.06 1.18
N ILE A 46 -0.76 -0.54 0.09
CA ILE A 46 -0.82 0.10 -1.22
C ILE A 46 -2.16 -0.24 -1.82
N VAL A 47 -2.94 0.77 -2.13
CA VAL A 47 -4.31 0.62 -2.63
C VAL A 47 -4.48 1.35 -3.94
N GLN A 48 -5.42 0.88 -4.74
CA GLN A 48 -5.76 1.49 -6.02
C GLN A 48 -7.26 1.52 -6.23
N GLY A 49 -7.72 2.51 -6.93
CA GLY A 49 -9.13 2.65 -7.27
C GLY A 49 -9.57 4.11 -7.26
N PRO A 50 -10.86 4.36 -7.52
CA PRO A 50 -11.39 5.72 -7.45
C PRO A 50 -11.22 6.31 -6.05
N GLY A 51 -10.87 7.61 -5.98
CA GLY A 51 -10.61 8.28 -4.71
C GLY A 51 -11.73 8.15 -3.69
N ARG A 52 -12.98 8.24 -4.15
CA ARG A 52 -14.14 8.09 -3.27
C ARG A 52 -14.17 6.71 -2.63
N LYS A 53 -13.90 5.70 -3.42
CA LYS A 53 -13.90 4.31 -2.95
C LYS A 53 -12.76 4.06 -1.97
N LEU A 54 -11.60 4.65 -2.25
CA LEU A 54 -10.44 4.53 -1.37
C LEU A 54 -10.64 5.24 -0.04
N ARG A 55 -11.31 6.39 -0.05
CA ARG A 55 -11.62 7.09 1.21
C ARG A 55 -12.59 6.29 2.06
N ALA A 56 -13.60 5.70 1.43
CA ALA A 56 -14.53 4.83 2.15
C ALA A 56 -13.81 3.62 2.73
N LEU A 57 -12.90 3.04 1.96
CA LEU A 57 -12.09 1.91 2.41
C LEU A 57 -11.19 2.31 3.59
N ALA A 58 -10.50 3.45 3.47
CA ALA A 58 -9.66 3.93 4.56
C ALA A 58 -10.46 4.13 5.84
N ASN A 59 -11.65 4.68 5.75
CA ASN A 59 -12.50 4.86 6.92
C ASN A 59 -12.89 3.54 7.58
N LYS A 60 -13.12 2.51 6.79
CA LYS A 60 -13.41 1.18 7.34
C LYS A 60 -12.25 0.62 8.15
N PHE A 61 -11.02 0.83 7.66
CA PHE A 61 -9.84 0.38 8.39
C PHE A 61 -9.58 1.23 9.63
N ILE A 62 -9.61 2.56 9.47
CA ILE A 62 -9.23 3.49 10.53
C ILE A 62 -10.21 3.45 11.70
N SER A 63 -11.49 3.20 11.42
CA SER A 63 -12.53 3.19 12.44
C SER A 63 -12.59 1.90 13.27
N ARG A 64 -11.79 0.90 12.94
CA ARG A 64 -11.78 -0.34 13.72
C ARG A 64 -11.26 -0.09 15.12
N LYS A 65 -11.93 -0.69 16.09
CA LYS A 65 -11.51 -0.61 17.48
C LYS A 65 -10.15 -1.30 17.64
N GLY A 66 -9.20 -0.60 18.22
CA GLY A 66 -7.83 -1.09 18.34
C GLY A 66 -6.86 -0.38 17.42
N VAL A 67 -7.35 0.30 16.39
CA VAL A 67 -6.52 1.15 15.55
C VAL A 67 -6.26 2.46 16.30
N ARG A 68 -4.98 2.74 16.54
CA ARG A 68 -4.55 3.93 17.27
C ARG A 68 -4.49 5.15 16.37
N THR A 69 -3.87 4.97 15.21
CA THR A 69 -3.76 6.04 14.22
C THR A 69 -3.96 5.45 12.84
N GLY A 70 -4.46 6.28 11.96
CA GLY A 70 -4.63 5.89 10.57
C GLY A 70 -4.54 7.11 9.68
N LYS A 71 -3.99 6.91 8.50
CA LYS A 71 -3.77 7.98 7.54
C LYS A 71 -3.85 7.42 6.14
N MET A 72 -4.48 8.18 5.26
CA MET A 72 -4.47 7.86 3.84
C MET A 72 -3.76 8.97 3.08
N THR A 73 -2.84 8.59 2.21
CA THR A 73 -2.14 9.52 1.34
C THR A 73 -2.49 9.18 -0.10
N MET A 74 -2.94 10.19 -0.83
CA MET A 74 -3.28 10.05 -2.25
C MET A 74 -2.09 10.50 -3.08
N ALA A 75 -1.58 9.62 -3.90
CA ALA A 75 -0.38 9.89 -4.68
C ALA A 75 -0.66 10.08 -6.17
N SER A 76 -1.91 9.99 -6.60
CA SER A 76 -2.27 10.00 -8.02
C SER A 76 -1.84 11.27 -8.75
N GLN A 77 -1.73 12.38 -8.04
CA GLN A 77 -1.33 13.66 -8.64
C GLN A 77 0.16 13.95 -8.50
N ILE A 78 0.82 13.20 -7.67
CA ILE A 78 2.25 13.38 -7.39
C ILE A 78 3.08 12.52 -8.32
N MET A 79 2.59 11.33 -8.60
CA MET A 79 3.27 10.40 -9.48
C MET A 79 2.78 10.60 -10.90
N PRO A 80 3.68 10.73 -11.86
CA PRO A 80 3.26 10.63 -13.24
C PRO A 80 2.61 9.27 -13.45
N PRO A 81 1.70 9.15 -14.42
CA PRO A 81 1.09 7.86 -14.69
C PRO A 81 2.20 6.82 -14.82
N ILE A 82 2.09 5.76 -14.03
CA ILE A 82 3.05 4.68 -14.14
C ILE A 82 2.70 3.89 -15.38
N HIS A 83 3.35 4.24 -16.47
CA HIS A 83 3.30 3.41 -17.65
C HIS A 83 4.42 2.39 -17.51
N PRO A 84 4.17 1.16 -17.92
CA PRO A 84 5.31 0.28 -18.13
C PRO A 84 6.26 1.03 -19.05
N LEU A 85 7.55 1.02 -18.74
CA LEU A 85 8.50 1.68 -19.60
C LEU A 85 8.30 1.19 -21.03
N PRO A 86 8.18 2.12 -22.01
CA PRO A 86 8.06 1.70 -23.39
C PRO A 86 9.23 0.80 -23.74
N GLN A 87 8.95 -0.23 -24.51
CA GLN A 87 10.00 -1.18 -24.89
C GLN A 87 11.16 -0.48 -25.57
N SER A 88 10.87 0.51 -26.38
CA SER A 88 11.87 1.32 -27.03
C SER A 88 12.79 2.03 -26.04
N ARG A 89 12.25 2.50 -24.95
CA ARG A 89 13.03 3.18 -23.92
C ARG A 89 13.96 2.21 -23.19
N LEU A 90 13.47 1.02 -22.91
CA LEU A 90 14.30 -0.01 -22.29
C LEU A 90 15.45 -0.42 -23.21
N GLU A 91 15.17 -0.50 -24.50
CA GLU A 91 16.17 -0.81 -25.48
C GLU A 91 17.23 0.27 -25.60
N GLU A 92 16.83 1.53 -25.46
CA GLU A 92 17.76 2.65 -25.47
C GLU A 92 18.65 2.65 -24.24
N GLU A 93 18.12 2.28 -23.09
CA GLU A 93 18.88 2.25 -21.84
C GLU A 93 19.84 1.08 -21.80
N THR A 94 19.48 -0.04 -22.42
CA THR A 94 20.31 -1.24 -22.40
C THR A 94 21.70 -1.00 -23.00
N PRO A 95 21.84 -0.34 -24.17
CA PRO A 95 23.16 -0.06 -24.73
C PRO A 95 24.00 0.87 -23.87
N GLU A 96 23.37 1.70 -23.07
CA GLU A 96 24.05 2.65 -22.20
C GLU A 96 24.52 2.03 -20.89
N ASN A 97 24.06 0.85 -20.59
CA ASN A 97 24.47 0.15 -19.39
C ASN A 97 25.95 -0.31 -19.56
N PRO A 98 26.87 0.21 -18.72
CA PRO A 98 28.29 -0.12 -18.87
C PRO A 98 28.57 -1.59 -18.60
N TYR A 99 27.64 -2.30 -17.99
CA TYR A 99 27.82 -3.72 -17.71
C TYR A 99 27.16 -4.62 -18.75
N ALA A 100 26.45 -4.02 -19.71
CA ALA A 100 25.84 -4.79 -20.77
C ALA A 100 26.88 -5.03 -21.86
N PRO A 101 26.95 -6.24 -22.43
CA PRO A 101 27.83 -6.45 -23.54
C PRO A 101 27.43 -5.58 -24.73
N PRO A 102 28.38 -5.00 -25.43
CA PRO A 102 28.04 -4.23 -26.61
C PRO A 102 27.39 -5.11 -27.64
N VAL A 103 26.39 -4.56 -28.27
CA VAL A 103 25.62 -5.29 -29.28
C VAL A 103 26.29 -5.13 -30.62
#